data_7432a9836eb0491762e41aa55b65ecee
#
_entry.id   7432a9836eb0491762e41aa55b65ecee
#
_cell.length_a   1.000
_cell.length_b   1.000
_cell.length_c   1.000
_cell.angle_alpha   90.00
_cell.angle_beta   90.00
_cell.angle_gamma   90.00
#
_symmetry.space_group_name_H-M   'P 1'
#
loop_
_entity.id
_entity.type
_entity.pdbx_description
1 polymer ?
#
loop_
_entity_poly.entity_id
_entity_poly.type
_entity_poly.pdbx_seq_one_letter_code
_entity_poly.pdbx_strand_id
1 'polypeptide(L)'
;MDQLQQYYGYFLENGSCALTIIGFVLLFLFIGFFDLPLIVWALAGAALLFGFGAPIWLMGLFALAMVVFLVSPIRRNLISKGIMYIFEKAKFIPQISKTERGALEAGVVWIEKDLFSGKPNFTKILEEPYAKLTAEEQAFLNGPVEELCQKAEPFKIFKNREMPPEIWDMIKNKGFLGMIIPKEYGGLGFTAMAHSEVIMKIASRSLPACISVMVPNSLGPAELLIHYGTEAQKNHWLPRLAKGLEIPCFGLTEPMAGSDAGSLTASGVVFKDTNGKLSIRLNWNKRWITLASVATVIGLAFRLRDPENLLGQGEDLGITCALIPSNLPGVIHSRRHDPLTIPFHNCPTQGKDVVVTIEDAVVGGIGGC
;
A
#
# COMPACT_ATOMS: atom_id res chain seq x y z
N MET A 1 31.49 -50.51 -6.96
CA MET A 1 30.85 -49.79 -5.82
C MET A 1 31.75 -49.79 -4.59
N ASP A 2 32.45 -50.87 -4.31
CA ASP A 2 33.31 -50.99 -3.10
C ASP A 2 34.49 -49.99 -3.04
N GLN A 3 35.12 -49.67 -4.17
CA GLN A 3 36.26 -48.76 -4.15
C GLN A 3 35.85 -47.30 -3.85
N LEU A 4 34.73 -46.84 -4.37
CA LEU A 4 34.21 -45.48 -4.08
C LEU A 4 33.79 -45.34 -2.60
N GLN A 5 33.16 -46.38 -2.05
CA GLN A 5 32.78 -46.43 -0.64
C GLN A 5 34.00 -46.49 0.29
N GLN A 6 35.06 -47.20 -0.12
CA GLN A 6 36.33 -47.28 0.58
C GLN A 6 37.11 -45.94 0.55
N TYR A 7 37.08 -45.21 -0.54
CA TYR A 7 37.68 -43.85 -0.64
C TYR A 7 36.95 -42.85 0.22
N TYR A 8 35.62 -42.85 0.25
CA TYR A 8 34.81 -41.97 1.09
C TYR A 8 34.97 -42.33 2.58
N GLY A 9 34.99 -43.61 2.94
CA GLY A 9 35.24 -44.09 4.29
C GLY A 9 36.62 -43.64 4.79
N TYR A 10 37.66 -43.82 3.97
CA TYR A 10 39.01 -43.38 4.29
C TYR A 10 39.14 -41.87 4.52
N PHE A 11 38.43 -41.03 3.72
CA PHE A 11 38.42 -39.60 3.89
C PHE A 11 37.70 -39.16 5.18
N LEU A 12 36.61 -39.81 5.53
CA LEU A 12 35.86 -39.55 6.76
C LEU A 12 36.57 -40.02 8.03
N GLU A 13 37.29 -41.17 7.97
CA GLU A 13 38.02 -41.72 9.10
C GLU A 13 39.36 -41.00 9.34
N ASN A 14 40.06 -40.56 8.31
CA ASN A 14 41.36 -39.91 8.40
C ASN A 14 41.36 -38.38 8.26
N GLY A 15 40.24 -37.81 7.85
CA GLY A 15 40.01 -36.35 7.83
C GLY A 15 39.84 -35.82 9.27
N SER A 16 40.39 -34.64 9.53
CA SER A 16 40.05 -33.91 10.77
C SER A 16 38.53 -33.75 10.82
N CYS A 17 37.88 -34.19 11.91
CA CYS A 17 36.46 -34.05 12.12
C CYS A 17 35.97 -32.61 11.87
N ALA A 18 36.79 -31.63 12.25
CA ALA A 18 36.52 -30.22 12.00
C ALA A 18 36.50 -29.89 10.49
N LEU A 19 37.40 -30.38 9.67
CA LEU A 19 37.40 -30.15 8.23
C LEU A 19 36.20 -30.76 7.53
N THR A 20 35.78 -31.94 7.97
CA THR A 20 34.59 -32.61 7.46
C THR A 20 33.33 -31.81 7.76
N ILE A 21 33.17 -31.34 9.01
CA ILE A 21 32.04 -30.49 9.42
C ILE A 21 32.05 -29.17 8.62
N ILE A 22 33.19 -28.53 8.49
CA ILE A 22 33.32 -27.28 7.69
C ILE A 22 32.93 -27.54 6.24
N GLY A 23 33.36 -28.63 5.64
CA GLY A 23 32.99 -29.01 4.27
C GLY A 23 31.47 -29.17 4.09
N PHE A 24 30.81 -29.80 5.04
CA PHE A 24 29.34 -29.93 5.02
C PHE A 24 28.62 -28.61 5.19
N VAL A 25 29.07 -27.78 6.11
CA VAL A 25 28.50 -26.45 6.31
C VAL A 25 28.67 -25.61 5.04
N LEU A 26 29.83 -25.62 4.42
CA LEU A 26 30.08 -24.90 3.17
C LEU A 26 29.21 -25.43 2.02
N LEU A 27 29.07 -26.76 1.87
CA LEU A 27 28.18 -27.36 0.87
C LEU A 27 26.71 -26.95 1.09
N PHE A 28 26.24 -27.04 2.34
CA PHE A 28 24.90 -26.61 2.72
C PHE A 28 24.66 -25.14 2.37
N LEU A 29 25.58 -24.27 2.78
CA LEU A 29 25.51 -22.83 2.48
C LEU A 29 25.56 -22.57 0.98
N PHE A 30 26.41 -23.28 0.23
CA PHE A 30 26.53 -23.15 -1.23
C PHE A 30 25.20 -23.52 -1.93
N ILE A 31 24.67 -24.71 -1.62
CA ILE A 31 23.41 -25.16 -2.22
C ILE A 31 22.27 -24.19 -1.88
N GLY A 32 22.21 -23.69 -0.63
CA GLY A 32 21.18 -22.75 -0.19
C GLY A 32 21.37 -21.35 -0.79
N PHE A 33 22.60 -20.83 -0.84
CA PHE A 33 22.89 -19.50 -1.38
C PHE A 33 22.54 -19.39 -2.87
N PHE A 34 22.83 -20.44 -3.66
CA PHE A 34 22.51 -20.47 -5.08
C PHE A 34 21.06 -20.93 -5.38
N ASP A 35 20.23 -21.12 -4.34
CA ASP A 35 18.84 -21.56 -4.46
C ASP A 35 18.70 -22.78 -5.39
N LEU A 36 19.59 -23.76 -5.22
CA LEU A 36 19.59 -24.95 -6.06
C LEU A 36 18.34 -25.80 -5.79
N PRO A 37 17.77 -26.41 -6.84
CA PRO A 37 16.53 -27.18 -6.69
C PRO A 37 16.65 -28.37 -5.76
N LEU A 38 15.54 -28.79 -5.15
CA LEU A 38 15.48 -29.88 -4.16
C LEU A 38 16.14 -31.18 -4.64
N ILE A 39 16.19 -31.42 -5.97
CA ILE A 39 16.89 -32.59 -6.52
C ILE A 39 18.40 -32.57 -6.18
N VAL A 40 19.04 -31.39 -6.16
CA VAL A 40 20.46 -31.25 -5.80
C VAL A 40 20.67 -31.58 -4.31
N TRP A 41 19.77 -31.12 -3.44
CA TRP A 41 19.76 -31.49 -2.01
C TRP A 41 19.59 -32.99 -1.82
N ALA A 42 18.68 -33.61 -2.60
CA ALA A 42 18.44 -35.06 -2.52
C ALA A 42 19.67 -35.84 -2.96
N LEU A 43 20.34 -35.44 -4.06
CA LEU A 43 21.55 -36.07 -4.53
C LEU A 43 22.72 -35.90 -3.52
N ALA A 44 22.91 -34.73 -2.97
CA ALA A 44 23.90 -34.46 -1.93
C ALA A 44 23.64 -35.31 -0.68
N GLY A 45 22.39 -35.37 -0.20
CA GLY A 45 22.00 -36.20 0.93
C GLY A 45 22.22 -37.68 0.68
N ALA A 46 21.87 -38.17 -0.53
CA ALA A 46 22.13 -39.58 -0.90
C ALA A 46 23.63 -39.88 -0.96
N ALA A 47 24.44 -39.01 -1.52
CA ALA A 47 25.90 -39.16 -1.55
C ALA A 47 26.51 -39.20 -0.14
N LEU A 48 26.00 -38.37 0.78
CA LEU A 48 26.40 -38.37 2.17
C LEU A 48 26.06 -39.69 2.87
N LEU A 49 24.81 -40.16 2.77
CA LEU A 49 24.38 -41.41 3.36
C LEU A 49 25.22 -42.59 2.84
N PHE A 50 25.48 -42.60 1.53
CA PHE A 50 26.33 -43.62 0.90
C PHE A 50 27.78 -43.55 1.43
N GLY A 51 28.37 -42.33 1.48
CA GLY A 51 29.73 -42.11 1.97
C GLY A 51 29.93 -42.51 3.44
N PHE A 52 28.92 -42.30 4.30
CA PHE A 52 28.93 -42.76 5.69
C PHE A 52 28.61 -44.23 5.85
N GLY A 53 28.45 -44.99 4.78
CA GLY A 53 28.12 -46.41 4.85
C GLY A 53 26.75 -46.71 5.44
N ALA A 54 25.79 -45.79 5.22
CA ALA A 54 24.43 -45.97 5.74
C ALA A 54 23.82 -47.30 5.26
N PRO A 55 23.09 -48.03 6.12
CA PRO A 55 22.47 -49.27 5.73
C PRO A 55 21.42 -49.08 4.64
N ILE A 56 21.27 -50.06 3.77
CA ILE A 56 20.42 -49.98 2.58
C ILE A 56 18.96 -49.59 2.85
N TRP A 57 18.44 -50.04 4.01
CA TRP A 57 17.10 -49.68 4.44
C TRP A 57 16.94 -48.17 4.71
N LEU A 58 17.98 -47.50 5.28
CA LEU A 58 17.96 -46.09 5.55
C LEU A 58 18.06 -45.28 4.24
N MET A 59 18.88 -45.72 3.30
CA MET A 59 18.93 -45.13 1.96
C MET A 59 17.60 -45.29 1.23
N GLY A 60 16.94 -46.43 1.37
CA GLY A 60 15.60 -46.66 0.81
C GLY A 60 14.54 -45.75 1.43
N LEU A 61 14.58 -45.54 2.74
CA LEU A 61 13.67 -44.63 3.44
C LEU A 61 13.89 -43.19 3.00
N PHE A 62 15.15 -42.76 2.87
CA PHE A 62 15.51 -41.44 2.36
C PHE A 62 15.03 -41.26 0.92
N ALA A 63 15.26 -42.22 0.02
CA ALA A 63 14.79 -42.18 -1.35
C ALA A 63 13.26 -42.05 -1.45
N LEU A 64 12.53 -42.83 -0.62
CA LEU A 64 11.08 -42.77 -0.53
C LEU A 64 10.61 -41.40 -0.09
N ALA A 65 11.23 -40.79 0.93
CA ALA A 65 10.93 -39.46 1.39
C ALA A 65 11.17 -38.44 0.27
N MET A 66 12.30 -38.53 -0.43
CA MET A 66 12.62 -37.61 -1.55
C MET A 66 11.63 -37.75 -2.69
N VAL A 67 11.15 -38.95 -3.02
CA VAL A 67 10.10 -39.14 -4.02
C VAL A 67 8.83 -38.39 -3.65
N VAL A 68 8.42 -38.47 -2.36
CA VAL A 68 7.24 -37.74 -1.89
C VAL A 68 7.38 -36.24 -2.07
N PHE A 69 8.56 -35.67 -1.81
CA PHE A 69 8.79 -34.22 -1.94
C PHE A 69 9.07 -33.76 -3.37
N LEU A 70 9.78 -34.55 -4.17
CA LEU A 70 10.16 -34.19 -5.56
C LEU A 70 9.02 -34.39 -6.55
N VAL A 71 8.19 -35.41 -6.36
CA VAL A 71 7.09 -35.71 -7.30
C VAL A 71 5.87 -34.85 -6.95
N SER A 72 5.64 -33.80 -7.72
CA SER A 72 4.58 -32.81 -7.46
C SER A 72 3.17 -33.38 -7.22
N PRO A 73 2.66 -34.37 -8.00
CA PRO A 73 1.36 -34.98 -7.71
C PRO A 73 1.29 -35.67 -6.36
N ILE A 74 2.35 -36.38 -5.97
CA ILE A 74 2.43 -37.10 -4.70
C ILE A 74 2.46 -36.08 -3.55
N ARG A 75 3.36 -35.11 -3.61
CA ARG A 75 3.45 -34.02 -2.61
C ARG A 75 2.12 -33.30 -2.43
N ARG A 76 1.46 -32.93 -3.55
CA ARG A 76 0.17 -32.20 -3.48
C ARG A 76 -0.90 -33.02 -2.77
N ASN A 77 -1.00 -34.32 -3.07
CA ASN A 77 -2.08 -35.14 -2.53
C ASN A 77 -1.82 -35.60 -1.09
N LEU A 78 -0.56 -35.98 -0.74
CA LEU A 78 -0.23 -36.47 0.58
C LEU A 78 0.08 -35.38 1.59
N ILE A 79 0.82 -34.32 1.19
CA ILE A 79 1.32 -33.30 2.11
C ILE A 79 0.52 -32.02 2.01
N SER A 80 0.49 -31.39 0.81
CA SER A 80 -0.05 -30.04 0.66
C SER A 80 -1.55 -29.98 0.99
N LYS A 81 -2.35 -30.95 0.54
CA LYS A 81 -3.78 -31.00 0.88
C LYS A 81 -4.04 -31.19 2.37
N GLY A 82 -3.25 -32.03 3.04
CA GLY A 82 -3.38 -32.23 4.48
C GLY A 82 -3.05 -30.96 5.28
N ILE A 83 -1.96 -30.29 4.93
CA ILE A 83 -1.55 -29.02 5.56
C ILE A 83 -2.60 -27.93 5.30
N MET A 84 -3.07 -27.80 4.06
CA MET A 84 -4.11 -26.83 3.70
C MET A 84 -5.40 -27.07 4.49
N TYR A 85 -5.85 -28.33 4.60
CA TYR A 85 -7.01 -28.67 5.41
C TYR A 85 -6.85 -28.26 6.89
N ILE A 86 -5.67 -28.49 7.47
CA ILE A 86 -5.37 -28.06 8.85
C ILE A 86 -5.42 -26.53 8.96
N PHE A 87 -4.83 -25.79 8.01
CA PHE A 87 -4.80 -24.33 8.02
C PHE A 87 -6.18 -23.71 7.84
N GLU A 88 -7.01 -24.29 6.96
CA GLU A 88 -8.40 -23.86 6.79
C GLU A 88 -9.23 -24.12 8.07
N LYS A 89 -9.12 -25.32 8.65
CA LYS A 89 -9.83 -25.69 9.88
C LYS A 89 -9.39 -24.86 11.08
N ALA A 90 -8.10 -24.56 11.18
CA ALA A 90 -7.54 -23.70 12.22
C ALA A 90 -7.74 -22.20 11.96
N LYS A 91 -8.37 -21.81 10.84
CA LYS A 91 -8.58 -20.42 10.42
C LYS A 91 -7.30 -19.61 10.33
N PHE A 92 -6.17 -20.24 10.02
CA PHE A 92 -4.91 -19.53 9.73
C PHE A 92 -4.91 -18.85 8.36
N ILE A 93 -5.74 -19.33 7.43
CA ILE A 93 -5.90 -18.70 6.12
C ILE A 93 -7.01 -17.66 6.24
N PRO A 94 -6.71 -16.35 6.05
CA PRO A 94 -7.73 -15.33 6.05
C PRO A 94 -8.73 -15.56 4.91
N GLN A 95 -10.00 -15.33 5.18
CA GLN A 95 -11.02 -15.37 4.14
C GLN A 95 -10.91 -14.10 3.31
N ILE A 96 -10.64 -14.27 2.03
CA ILE A 96 -10.58 -13.18 1.07
C ILE A 96 -12.01 -12.68 0.81
N SER A 97 -12.27 -11.41 1.05
CA SER A 97 -13.55 -10.76 0.75
C SER A 97 -13.82 -10.73 -0.76
N LYS A 98 -15.05 -10.45 -1.15
CA LYS A 98 -15.42 -10.30 -2.58
C LYS A 98 -14.62 -9.17 -3.25
N THR A 99 -14.39 -8.08 -2.54
CA THR A 99 -13.64 -6.91 -3.01
C THR A 99 -12.16 -7.25 -3.21
N GLU A 100 -11.53 -7.91 -2.24
CA GLU A 100 -10.14 -8.36 -2.36
C GLU A 100 -9.96 -9.39 -3.47
N ARG A 101 -10.93 -10.29 -3.64
CA ARG A 101 -10.93 -11.25 -4.76
C ARG A 101 -10.99 -10.52 -6.10
N GLY A 102 -11.89 -9.54 -6.24
CA GLY A 102 -11.98 -8.71 -7.44
C GLY A 102 -10.67 -7.98 -7.74
N ALA A 103 -10.00 -7.45 -6.73
CA ALA A 103 -8.69 -6.80 -6.88
C ALA A 103 -7.60 -7.79 -7.33
N LEU A 104 -7.59 -9.01 -6.76
CA LEU A 104 -6.65 -10.06 -7.16
C LEU A 104 -6.92 -10.59 -8.58
N GLU A 105 -8.18 -10.73 -8.96
CA GLU A 105 -8.63 -11.19 -10.28
C GLU A 105 -8.37 -10.15 -11.37
N ALA A 106 -8.43 -8.86 -11.03
CA ALA A 106 -8.04 -7.76 -11.94
C ALA A 106 -6.57 -7.85 -12.37
N GLY A 107 -5.73 -8.52 -11.59
CA GLY A 107 -4.42 -9.02 -12.01
C GLY A 107 -3.38 -7.95 -12.32
N VAL A 108 -3.63 -6.69 -11.96
CA VAL A 108 -2.71 -5.58 -12.24
C VAL A 108 -1.62 -5.52 -11.16
N VAL A 109 -0.73 -6.49 -11.19
CA VAL A 109 0.52 -6.44 -10.43
C VAL A 109 1.65 -6.41 -11.43
N TRP A 110 2.36 -5.30 -11.50
CA TRP A 110 3.46 -5.12 -12.46
C TRP A 110 4.74 -5.82 -11.97
N ILE A 111 5.74 -5.05 -11.53
CA ILE A 111 7.04 -5.59 -11.11
C ILE A 111 7.03 -6.06 -9.63
N GLU A 112 6.08 -5.62 -8.83
CA GLU A 112 5.99 -5.96 -7.41
C GLU A 112 5.93 -7.48 -7.20
N LYS A 113 5.20 -8.19 -8.06
CA LYS A 113 5.15 -9.66 -8.03
C LYS A 113 6.55 -10.27 -8.17
N ASP A 114 7.36 -9.75 -9.08
CA ASP A 114 8.71 -10.27 -9.33
C ASP A 114 9.64 -9.93 -8.15
N LEU A 115 9.54 -8.71 -7.59
CA LEU A 115 10.30 -8.30 -6.41
C LEU A 115 9.99 -9.18 -5.20
N PHE A 116 8.71 -9.43 -4.92
CA PHE A 116 8.30 -10.29 -3.80
C PHE A 116 8.54 -11.78 -4.05
N SER A 117 8.80 -12.20 -5.28
CA SER A 117 9.17 -13.60 -5.58
C SER A 117 10.56 -14.00 -5.09
N GLY A 118 11.42 -13.02 -4.76
CA GLY A 118 12.84 -13.21 -4.48
C GLY A 118 13.71 -13.45 -5.72
N LYS A 119 13.12 -13.43 -6.92
CA LYS A 119 13.81 -13.60 -8.21
C LYS A 119 13.37 -12.53 -9.21
N PRO A 120 13.65 -11.25 -8.92
CA PRO A 120 13.18 -10.16 -9.77
C PRO A 120 13.82 -10.19 -11.16
N ASN A 121 12.99 -9.98 -12.18
CA ASN A 121 13.49 -9.75 -13.52
C ASN A 121 13.76 -8.26 -13.75
N PHE A 122 14.96 -7.81 -13.43
CA PHE A 122 15.34 -6.41 -13.61
C PHE A 122 15.37 -5.96 -15.08
N THR A 123 15.54 -6.87 -16.03
CA THR A 123 15.49 -6.54 -17.46
C THR A 123 14.14 -5.96 -17.83
N LYS A 124 13.03 -6.50 -17.27
CA LYS A 124 11.69 -5.98 -17.49
C LYS A 124 11.54 -4.51 -17.06
N ILE A 125 12.20 -4.11 -15.95
CA ILE A 125 12.19 -2.71 -15.49
C ILE A 125 12.98 -1.83 -16.45
N LEU A 126 14.14 -2.30 -16.91
CA LEU A 126 15.03 -1.51 -17.77
C LEU A 126 14.49 -1.36 -19.21
N GLU A 127 13.73 -2.32 -19.69
CA GLU A 127 13.13 -2.33 -21.02
C GLU A 127 11.74 -1.70 -21.08
N GLU A 128 11.16 -1.32 -19.92
CA GLU A 128 9.86 -0.66 -19.87
C GLU A 128 9.90 0.67 -20.63
N PRO A 129 8.96 0.91 -21.57
CA PRO A 129 8.91 2.15 -22.31
C PRO A 129 8.31 3.29 -21.47
N TYR A 130 9.08 3.80 -20.50
CA TYR A 130 8.65 4.91 -19.66
C TYR A 130 8.27 6.14 -20.49
N ALA A 131 7.11 6.72 -20.16
CA ALA A 131 6.63 7.93 -20.80
C ALA A 131 7.61 9.11 -20.54
N LYS A 132 7.83 9.92 -21.57
CA LYS A 132 8.57 11.18 -21.44
C LYS A 132 7.62 12.31 -21.07
N LEU A 133 8.14 13.30 -20.35
CA LEU A 133 7.39 14.49 -20.03
C LEU A 133 7.02 15.26 -21.31
N THR A 134 5.79 15.76 -21.33
CA THR A 134 5.36 16.74 -22.36
C THR A 134 6.09 18.06 -22.19
N ALA A 135 6.03 18.94 -23.19
CA ALA A 135 6.64 20.26 -23.11
C ALA A 135 6.04 21.11 -21.96
N GLU A 136 4.74 20.96 -21.68
CA GLU A 136 4.05 21.66 -20.60
C GLU A 136 4.50 21.15 -19.22
N GLU A 137 4.58 19.84 -19.05
CA GLU A 137 5.09 19.21 -17.81
C GLU A 137 6.54 19.59 -17.54
N GLN A 138 7.38 19.60 -18.58
CA GLN A 138 8.77 20.03 -18.47
C GLN A 138 8.89 21.51 -18.12
N ALA A 139 8.04 22.38 -18.70
CA ALA A 139 8.00 23.79 -18.37
C ALA A 139 7.58 24.03 -16.91
N PHE A 140 6.61 23.28 -16.41
CA PHE A 140 6.21 23.34 -15.01
C PHE A 140 7.35 22.91 -14.07
N LEU A 141 8.05 21.82 -14.41
CA LEU A 141 9.19 21.32 -13.64
C LEU A 141 10.36 22.31 -13.60
N ASN A 142 10.64 22.99 -14.71
CA ASN A 142 11.75 23.94 -14.81
C ASN A 142 11.40 25.35 -14.35
N GLY A 143 10.12 25.71 -14.28
CA GLY A 143 9.63 27.01 -13.84
C GLY A 143 9.08 26.99 -12.40
N PRO A 144 7.77 26.74 -12.22
CA PRO A 144 7.14 26.79 -10.90
C PRO A 144 7.80 25.90 -9.83
N VAL A 145 8.20 24.68 -10.20
CA VAL A 145 8.85 23.74 -9.25
C VAL A 145 10.23 24.24 -8.86
N GLU A 146 11.02 24.74 -9.82
CA GLU A 146 12.33 25.31 -9.54
C GLU A 146 12.22 26.53 -8.62
N GLU A 147 11.27 27.44 -8.88
CA GLU A 147 11.02 28.60 -8.03
C GLU A 147 10.63 28.20 -6.61
N LEU A 148 9.76 27.18 -6.46
CA LEU A 148 9.39 26.64 -5.16
C LEU A 148 10.62 26.12 -4.40
N CYS A 149 11.47 25.35 -5.09
CA CYS A 149 12.70 24.81 -4.51
C CYS A 149 13.68 25.91 -4.07
N GLN A 150 13.82 26.98 -4.84
CA GLN A 150 14.67 28.11 -4.49
C GLN A 150 14.19 28.85 -3.23
N LYS A 151 12.87 29.02 -3.08
CA LYS A 151 12.25 29.72 -1.94
C LYS A 151 12.14 28.86 -0.68
N ALA A 152 12.01 27.54 -0.83
CA ALA A 152 11.85 26.63 0.29
C ALA A 152 13.18 26.39 1.01
N GLU A 153 13.53 27.27 1.96
CA GLU A 153 14.74 27.14 2.78
C GLU A 153 14.59 26.07 3.87
N PRO A 154 15.23 24.89 3.76
CA PRO A 154 15.00 23.77 4.66
C PRO A 154 15.28 24.09 6.13
N PHE A 155 16.38 24.80 6.39
CA PHE A 155 16.77 25.14 7.78
C PHE A 155 15.78 26.11 8.42
N LYS A 156 15.27 27.11 7.70
CA LYS A 156 14.27 28.04 8.19
C LYS A 156 12.94 27.35 8.50
N ILE A 157 12.49 26.46 7.60
CA ILE A 157 11.30 25.64 7.79
C ILE A 157 11.46 24.72 9.01
N PHE A 158 12.61 24.07 9.12
CA PHE A 158 12.90 23.19 10.27
C PHE A 158 12.91 23.97 11.59
N LYS A 159 13.59 25.13 11.65
CA LYS A 159 13.70 25.95 12.86
C LYS A 159 12.35 26.51 13.30
N ASN A 160 11.53 26.97 12.35
CA ASN A 160 10.23 27.56 12.63
C ASN A 160 9.13 26.51 12.82
N ARG A 161 9.41 25.25 12.52
CA ARG A 161 8.44 24.13 12.51
C ARG A 161 7.23 24.38 11.64
N GLU A 162 7.37 25.24 10.63
CA GLU A 162 6.31 25.67 9.72
C GLU A 162 6.87 26.14 8.38
N MET A 163 6.12 25.92 7.29
CA MET A 163 6.42 26.52 6.01
C MET A 163 6.02 28.00 5.99
N PRO A 164 6.83 28.87 5.40
CA PRO A 164 6.46 30.28 5.24
C PRO A 164 5.15 30.42 4.45
N PRO A 165 4.30 31.43 4.76
CA PRO A 165 3.05 31.66 4.03
C PRO A 165 3.23 31.79 2.51
N GLU A 166 4.32 32.41 2.06
CA GLU A 166 4.68 32.53 0.63
C GLU A 166 4.80 31.19 -0.10
N ILE A 167 5.27 30.15 0.60
CA ILE A 167 5.35 28.78 0.04
C ILE A 167 3.95 28.19 -0.11
N TRP A 168 3.09 28.38 0.89
CA TRP A 168 1.69 27.96 0.81
C TRP A 168 0.93 28.68 -0.31
N ASP A 169 1.16 29.98 -0.48
CA ASP A 169 0.56 30.77 -1.54
C ASP A 169 1.01 30.29 -2.93
N MET A 170 2.29 29.94 -3.07
CA MET A 170 2.78 29.33 -4.30
C MET A 170 2.11 27.97 -4.58
N ILE A 171 2.05 27.10 -3.58
CA ILE A 171 1.44 25.78 -3.73
C ILE A 171 -0.02 25.90 -4.17
N LYS A 172 -0.78 26.82 -3.59
CA LYS A 172 -2.18 27.06 -3.95
C LYS A 172 -2.34 27.70 -5.34
N ASN A 173 -1.58 28.78 -5.61
CA ASN A 173 -1.86 29.63 -6.76
C ASN A 173 -1.17 29.20 -8.06
N LYS A 174 -0.14 28.31 -7.99
CA LYS A 174 0.60 27.85 -9.17
C LYS A 174 0.22 26.45 -9.64
N GLY A 175 -0.92 25.90 -9.17
CA GLY A 175 -1.47 24.64 -9.65
C GLY A 175 -0.89 23.37 -9.03
N PHE A 176 -0.05 23.47 -8.00
CA PHE A 176 0.55 22.30 -7.36
C PHE A 176 -0.48 21.34 -6.71
N LEU A 177 -1.64 21.83 -6.30
CA LEU A 177 -2.69 21.00 -5.70
C LEU A 177 -3.60 20.33 -6.73
N GLY A 178 -3.52 20.74 -8.00
CA GLY A 178 -4.36 20.26 -9.09
C GLY A 178 -3.60 19.57 -10.22
N MET A 179 -2.41 19.02 -9.96
CA MET A 179 -1.59 18.43 -11.01
C MET A 179 -2.30 17.28 -11.74
N ILE A 180 -2.97 16.39 -11.02
CA ILE A 180 -3.67 15.23 -11.59
C ILE A 180 -5.10 15.57 -12.05
N ILE A 181 -5.67 16.68 -11.58
CA ILE A 181 -7.03 17.06 -11.92
C ILE A 181 -7.10 17.43 -13.41
N PRO A 182 -8.06 16.87 -14.17
CA PRO A 182 -8.20 17.18 -15.60
C PRO A 182 -8.36 18.66 -15.90
N LYS A 183 -7.89 19.07 -17.07
CA LYS A 183 -7.95 20.48 -17.54
C LYS A 183 -9.36 21.02 -17.62
N GLU A 184 -10.34 20.18 -17.93
CA GLU A 184 -11.77 20.55 -17.98
C GLU A 184 -12.30 21.05 -16.62
N TYR A 185 -11.70 20.59 -15.51
CA TYR A 185 -12.00 21.07 -14.15
C TYR A 185 -10.99 22.14 -13.66
N GLY A 186 -10.14 22.66 -14.55
CA GLY A 186 -9.17 23.70 -14.22
C GLY A 186 -7.90 23.23 -13.56
N GLY A 187 -7.62 21.91 -13.57
CA GLY A 187 -6.35 21.32 -13.18
C GLY A 187 -5.32 21.32 -14.30
N LEU A 188 -4.15 20.71 -14.06
CA LEU A 188 -3.07 20.62 -15.04
C LEU A 188 -3.18 19.37 -15.92
N GLY A 189 -3.88 18.32 -15.49
CA GLY A 189 -4.04 17.07 -16.23
C GLY A 189 -2.71 16.37 -16.50
N PHE A 190 -1.77 16.47 -15.59
CA PHE A 190 -0.43 15.90 -15.72
C PHE A 190 -0.44 14.38 -15.57
N THR A 191 0.54 13.76 -16.22
CA THR A 191 0.77 12.31 -16.13
C THR A 191 1.34 11.92 -14.76
N ALA A 192 1.19 10.64 -14.42
CA ALA A 192 1.81 10.08 -13.21
C ALA A 192 3.35 10.23 -13.23
N MET A 193 3.98 10.19 -14.42
CA MET A 193 5.41 10.44 -14.58
C MET A 193 5.76 11.88 -14.18
N ALA A 194 5.01 12.86 -14.68
CA ALA A 194 5.23 14.27 -14.33
C ALA A 194 5.01 14.51 -12.82
N HIS A 195 3.97 13.93 -12.25
CA HIS A 195 3.75 13.99 -10.80
C HIS A 195 4.97 13.45 -10.03
N SER A 196 5.48 12.28 -10.43
CA SER A 196 6.66 11.66 -9.81
C SER A 196 7.91 12.56 -9.89
N GLU A 197 8.20 13.12 -11.07
CA GLU A 197 9.34 14.01 -11.29
C GLU A 197 9.24 15.30 -10.45
N VAL A 198 8.05 15.90 -10.38
CA VAL A 198 7.79 17.09 -9.56
C VAL A 198 8.02 16.77 -8.07
N ILE A 199 7.44 15.66 -7.59
CA ILE A 199 7.60 15.24 -6.19
C ILE A 199 9.06 14.93 -5.87
N MET A 200 9.76 14.22 -6.72
CA MET A 200 11.18 13.91 -6.55
C MET A 200 12.02 15.20 -6.44
N LYS A 201 11.78 16.17 -7.32
CA LYS A 201 12.51 17.44 -7.31
C LYS A 201 12.22 18.26 -6.04
N ILE A 202 10.96 18.40 -5.63
CA ILE A 202 10.61 19.11 -4.39
C ILE A 202 11.18 18.36 -3.16
N ALA A 203 11.11 17.04 -3.13
CA ALA A 203 11.65 16.22 -2.03
C ALA A 203 13.14 16.41 -1.83
N SER A 204 13.90 16.57 -2.90
CA SER A 204 15.35 16.83 -2.83
C SER A 204 15.69 18.13 -2.12
N ARG A 205 14.74 19.05 -1.98
CA ARG A 205 14.91 20.35 -1.34
C ARG A 205 14.15 20.51 -0.03
N SER A 206 12.86 20.13 0.00
CA SER A 206 11.99 20.35 1.16
C SER A 206 10.95 19.25 1.29
N LEU A 207 11.14 18.33 2.24
CA LEU A 207 10.15 17.29 2.55
C LEU A 207 8.79 17.85 2.98
N PRO A 208 8.67 18.90 3.82
CA PRO A 208 7.39 19.49 4.16
C PRO A 208 6.61 20.00 2.94
N ALA A 209 7.27 20.69 2.01
CA ALA A 209 6.63 21.13 0.78
C ALA A 209 6.27 19.96 -0.13
N CYS A 210 7.15 18.97 -0.27
CA CYS A 210 6.90 17.75 -1.03
C CYS A 210 5.63 17.04 -0.54
N ILE A 211 5.54 16.76 0.76
CA ILE A 211 4.40 16.04 1.36
C ILE A 211 3.11 16.83 1.17
N SER A 212 3.17 18.16 1.29
CA SER A 212 2.00 19.03 1.11
C SER A 212 1.47 19.04 -0.32
N VAL A 213 2.34 18.84 -1.31
CA VAL A 213 1.96 18.73 -2.73
C VAL A 213 1.58 17.30 -3.09
N MET A 214 2.30 16.31 -2.57
CA MET A 214 2.12 14.90 -2.91
C MET A 214 0.71 14.39 -2.53
N VAL A 215 0.27 14.66 -1.31
CA VAL A 215 -0.97 14.06 -0.77
C VAL A 215 -2.22 14.47 -1.55
N PRO A 216 -2.46 15.76 -1.88
CA PRO A 216 -3.60 16.14 -2.71
C PRO A 216 -3.63 15.49 -4.09
N ASN A 217 -2.47 15.16 -4.65
CA ASN A 217 -2.30 14.59 -5.99
C ASN A 217 -2.16 13.05 -6.00
N SER A 218 -2.23 12.37 -4.87
CA SER A 218 -2.09 10.90 -4.81
C SER A 218 -3.13 10.23 -3.90
N LEU A 219 -3.28 10.69 -2.67
CA LEU A 219 -4.18 10.13 -1.66
C LEU A 219 -5.33 11.08 -1.31
N GLY A 220 -5.48 12.15 -2.06
CA GLY A 220 -6.55 13.12 -1.85
C GLY A 220 -7.88 12.67 -2.46
N PRO A 221 -8.98 13.34 -2.08
CA PRO A 221 -10.31 13.08 -2.64
C PRO A 221 -10.42 13.27 -4.15
N ALA A 222 -9.52 14.03 -4.78
CA ALA A 222 -9.57 14.32 -6.20
C ALA A 222 -9.57 13.06 -7.08
N GLU A 223 -8.68 12.10 -6.78
CA GLU A 223 -8.59 10.83 -7.52
C GLU A 223 -9.89 10.03 -7.42
N LEU A 224 -10.46 9.94 -6.21
CA LEU A 224 -11.73 9.25 -6.00
C LEU A 224 -12.88 9.94 -6.76
N LEU A 225 -12.91 11.27 -6.75
CA LEU A 225 -13.94 12.02 -7.47
C LEU A 225 -13.84 11.85 -8.99
N ILE A 226 -12.63 11.87 -9.54
CA ILE A 226 -12.40 11.69 -10.98
C ILE A 226 -13.00 10.35 -11.45
N HIS A 227 -12.77 9.29 -10.68
CA HIS A 227 -13.18 7.95 -11.07
C HIS A 227 -14.61 7.59 -10.67
N TYR A 228 -15.06 8.03 -9.50
CA TYR A 228 -16.30 7.54 -8.88
C TYR A 228 -17.28 8.64 -8.50
N GLY A 229 -16.90 9.92 -8.55
CA GLY A 229 -17.79 11.03 -8.21
C GLY A 229 -18.94 11.19 -9.19
N THR A 230 -20.09 11.66 -8.69
CA THR A 230 -21.17 12.13 -9.56
C THR A 230 -20.73 13.39 -10.32
N GLU A 231 -21.36 13.71 -11.45
CA GLU A 231 -21.04 14.93 -12.19
C GLU A 231 -21.24 16.19 -11.34
N ALA A 232 -22.24 16.22 -10.48
CA ALA A 232 -22.46 17.30 -9.53
C ALA A 232 -21.27 17.46 -8.56
N GLN A 233 -20.80 16.34 -8.00
CA GLN A 233 -19.63 16.34 -7.09
C GLN A 233 -18.35 16.75 -7.81
N LYS A 234 -18.10 16.24 -9.02
CA LYS A 234 -16.93 16.62 -9.82
C LYS A 234 -16.92 18.11 -10.11
N ASN A 235 -18.05 18.65 -10.62
CA ASN A 235 -18.17 20.05 -10.95
C ASN A 235 -18.09 20.98 -9.73
N HIS A 236 -18.49 20.51 -8.56
CA HIS A 236 -18.36 21.28 -7.33
C HIS A 236 -16.95 21.28 -6.76
N TRP A 237 -16.35 20.07 -6.58
CA TRP A 237 -15.13 19.90 -5.81
C TRP A 237 -13.85 20.06 -6.64
N LEU A 238 -13.78 19.46 -7.85
CA LEU A 238 -12.52 19.42 -8.61
C LEU A 238 -11.99 20.81 -8.97
N PRO A 239 -12.80 21.80 -9.41
CA PRO A 239 -12.29 23.16 -9.68
C PRO A 239 -11.79 23.88 -8.42
N ARG A 240 -12.41 23.61 -7.26
CA ARG A 240 -12.02 24.23 -5.98
C ARG A 240 -10.71 23.64 -5.46
N LEU A 241 -10.54 22.33 -5.59
CA LEU A 241 -9.29 21.62 -5.27
C LEU A 241 -8.16 22.09 -6.20
N ALA A 242 -8.41 22.15 -7.51
CA ALA A 242 -7.40 22.56 -8.49
C ALA A 242 -6.87 23.99 -8.25
N LYS A 243 -7.76 24.90 -7.83
CA LYS A 243 -7.40 26.29 -7.52
C LYS A 243 -6.87 26.49 -6.10
N GLY A 244 -6.72 25.45 -5.30
CA GLY A 244 -6.27 25.53 -3.91
C GLY A 244 -7.24 26.28 -2.98
N LEU A 245 -8.51 26.45 -3.39
CA LEU A 245 -9.58 26.99 -2.53
C LEU A 245 -9.98 25.98 -1.46
N GLU A 246 -9.83 24.69 -1.76
CA GLU A 246 -9.97 23.60 -0.82
C GLU A 246 -8.64 22.86 -0.69
N ILE A 247 -8.27 22.52 0.54
CA ILE A 247 -7.13 21.66 0.86
C ILE A 247 -7.66 20.34 1.36
N PRO A 248 -7.41 19.23 0.65
CA PRO A 248 -7.92 17.93 1.05
C PRO A 248 -6.99 17.23 2.02
N CYS A 249 -7.55 16.36 2.87
CA CYS A 249 -6.83 15.28 3.52
C CYS A 249 -7.62 13.97 3.37
N PHE A 250 -6.99 12.82 3.68
CA PHE A 250 -7.65 11.52 3.61
C PHE A 250 -7.57 10.78 4.95
N GLY A 251 -8.73 10.67 5.61
CA GLY A 251 -8.88 10.04 6.91
C GLY A 251 -9.11 8.54 6.78
N LEU A 252 -8.03 7.75 6.67
CA LEU A 252 -8.08 6.29 6.61
C LEU A 252 -7.59 5.65 7.92
N THR A 253 -6.35 5.92 8.30
CA THR A 253 -5.65 5.25 9.42
C THR A 253 -6.28 5.54 10.78
N GLU A 254 -6.41 4.50 11.60
CA GLU A 254 -6.93 4.55 12.98
C GLU A 254 -5.89 4.03 13.98
N PRO A 255 -6.09 4.23 15.29
CA PRO A 255 -5.19 3.68 16.31
C PRO A 255 -4.96 2.17 16.20
N MET A 256 -5.98 1.41 15.82
CA MET A 256 -5.96 -0.05 15.73
C MET A 256 -6.08 -0.58 14.29
N ALA A 257 -6.17 0.29 13.28
CA ALA A 257 -6.28 -0.10 11.87
C ALA A 257 -5.30 0.72 11.03
N GLY A 258 -4.16 0.13 10.72
CA GLY A 258 -3.12 0.66 9.84
C GLY A 258 -3.11 -0.10 8.52
N SER A 259 -2.18 -1.05 8.36
CA SER A 259 -2.08 -1.90 7.16
C SER A 259 -3.34 -2.77 6.97
N ASP A 260 -3.99 -3.18 8.04
CA ASP A 260 -5.31 -3.81 8.00
C ASP A 260 -6.41 -2.72 8.01
N ALA A 261 -6.58 -2.05 6.89
CA ALA A 261 -7.62 -1.04 6.73
C ALA A 261 -9.05 -1.64 6.82
N GLY A 262 -9.19 -2.94 6.59
CA GLY A 262 -10.45 -3.65 6.76
C GLY A 262 -10.97 -3.68 8.19
N SER A 263 -10.09 -3.53 9.19
CA SER A 263 -10.42 -3.49 10.62
C SER A 263 -10.78 -2.11 11.15
N LEU A 264 -11.00 -1.12 10.29
CA LEU A 264 -11.38 0.23 10.71
C LEU A 264 -12.69 0.22 11.52
N THR A 265 -12.73 1.08 12.54
CA THR A 265 -13.85 1.22 13.48
C THR A 265 -14.72 2.46 13.25
N ALA A 266 -14.23 3.41 12.44
CA ALA A 266 -15.03 4.54 12.01
C ALA A 266 -16.32 4.06 11.35
N SER A 267 -17.43 4.65 11.73
CA SER A 267 -18.76 4.19 11.32
C SER A 267 -19.66 5.34 10.86
N GLY A 268 -20.52 5.04 9.92
CA GLY A 268 -21.63 5.88 9.49
C GLY A 268 -22.92 5.11 9.55
N VAL A 269 -23.96 5.67 10.17
CA VAL A 269 -25.28 5.06 10.26
C VAL A 269 -26.25 5.86 9.42
N VAL A 270 -26.90 5.18 8.47
CA VAL A 270 -27.92 5.76 7.59
C VAL A 270 -29.19 6.05 8.39
N PHE A 271 -29.80 7.19 8.16
CA PHE A 271 -31.09 7.57 8.72
C PHE A 271 -31.80 8.59 7.81
N LYS A 272 -33.07 8.82 8.03
CA LYS A 272 -33.80 9.93 7.41
C LYS A 272 -33.74 11.16 8.31
N ASP A 273 -33.30 12.29 7.77
CA ASP A 273 -33.31 13.55 8.49
C ASP A 273 -34.73 14.12 8.67
N THR A 274 -34.86 15.25 9.33
CA THR A 274 -36.13 15.92 9.58
C THR A 274 -36.89 16.33 8.29
N ASN A 275 -36.17 16.41 7.18
CA ASN A 275 -36.71 16.72 5.85
C ASN A 275 -36.97 15.47 5.00
N GLY A 276 -36.77 14.27 5.58
CA GLY A 276 -36.91 12.99 4.90
C GLY A 276 -35.76 12.64 3.95
N LYS A 277 -34.67 13.40 3.94
CA LYS A 277 -33.48 13.10 3.13
C LYS A 277 -32.66 11.98 3.77
N LEU A 278 -32.11 11.11 2.93
CA LEU A 278 -31.15 10.09 3.38
C LEU A 278 -29.86 10.77 3.80
N SER A 279 -29.51 10.61 5.06
CA SER A 279 -28.36 11.21 5.72
C SER A 279 -27.56 10.14 6.46
N ILE A 280 -26.33 10.47 6.81
CA ILE A 280 -25.42 9.59 7.57
C ILE A 280 -24.98 10.32 8.82
N ARG A 281 -25.02 9.64 9.95
CA ARG A 281 -24.41 10.08 11.20
C ARG A 281 -23.07 9.39 11.35
N LEU A 282 -21.99 10.17 11.29
CA LEU A 282 -20.62 9.72 11.25
C LEU A 282 -19.93 9.85 12.59
N ASN A 283 -19.17 8.81 12.97
CA ASN A 283 -18.27 8.80 14.11
C ASN A 283 -16.92 8.23 13.71
N TRP A 284 -15.81 8.93 14.02
CA TRP A 284 -14.47 8.45 13.70
C TRP A 284 -13.42 8.92 14.71
N ASN A 285 -12.30 8.17 14.76
CA ASN A 285 -11.09 8.55 15.46
C ASN A 285 -9.88 8.17 14.59
N LYS A 286 -9.45 9.12 13.76
CA LYS A 286 -8.35 8.92 12.81
C LYS A 286 -7.06 9.52 13.34
N ARG A 287 -5.91 8.95 12.96
CA ARG A 287 -4.59 9.43 13.38
C ARG A 287 -3.59 9.41 12.22
N TRP A 288 -2.53 10.20 12.38
CA TRP A 288 -1.48 10.34 11.36
C TRP A 288 -2.00 10.89 10.03
N ILE A 289 -3.03 11.74 10.09
CA ILE A 289 -3.66 12.24 8.88
C ILE A 289 -2.90 13.47 8.37
N THR A 290 -2.22 13.28 7.26
CA THR A 290 -1.45 14.33 6.58
C THR A 290 -2.38 15.42 6.08
N LEU A 291 -2.00 16.66 6.29
CA LEU A 291 -2.75 17.90 6.00
C LEU A 291 -4.00 18.12 6.85
N ALA A 292 -4.43 17.23 7.74
CA ALA A 292 -5.69 17.40 8.48
C ALA A 292 -5.77 18.73 9.26
N SER A 293 -4.64 19.24 9.80
CA SER A 293 -4.63 20.50 10.54
C SER A 293 -4.87 21.76 9.69
N VAL A 294 -4.79 21.66 8.38
CA VAL A 294 -5.04 22.75 7.44
C VAL A 294 -6.11 22.39 6.39
N ALA A 295 -6.62 21.16 6.47
CA ALA A 295 -7.61 20.68 5.52
C ALA A 295 -8.94 21.41 5.68
N THR A 296 -9.55 21.74 4.54
CA THR A 296 -10.91 22.28 4.46
C THR A 296 -11.93 21.21 4.14
N VAL A 297 -11.47 20.08 3.55
CA VAL A 297 -12.28 18.92 3.26
C VAL A 297 -11.54 17.63 3.62
N ILE A 298 -12.24 16.72 4.27
CA ILE A 298 -11.72 15.41 4.67
C ILE A 298 -12.36 14.34 3.76
N GLY A 299 -11.57 13.61 2.99
CA GLY A 299 -11.97 12.33 2.45
C GLY A 299 -11.95 11.31 3.58
N LEU A 300 -13.10 10.84 4.02
CA LEU A 300 -13.23 9.96 5.16
C LEU A 300 -13.60 8.55 4.72
N ALA A 301 -12.80 7.55 5.10
CA ALA A 301 -13.15 6.14 4.98
C ALA A 301 -13.78 5.65 6.30
N PHE A 302 -14.94 4.98 6.18
CA PHE A 302 -15.71 4.48 7.33
C PHE A 302 -16.54 3.26 6.91
N ARG A 303 -16.99 2.47 7.88
CA ARG A 303 -17.94 1.39 7.64
C ARG A 303 -19.36 1.94 7.64
N LEU A 304 -20.07 1.78 6.53
CA LEU A 304 -21.45 2.22 6.38
C LEU A 304 -22.41 1.13 6.87
N ARG A 305 -23.35 1.55 7.72
CA ARG A 305 -24.41 0.69 8.27
C ARG A 305 -25.78 1.27 7.99
N ASP A 306 -26.70 0.40 7.59
CA ASP A 306 -28.10 0.75 7.30
C ASP A 306 -29.04 -0.20 8.06
N PRO A 307 -29.16 -0.04 9.41
CA PRO A 307 -29.95 -0.95 10.24
C PRO A 307 -31.46 -0.95 9.90
N GLU A 308 -31.96 0.13 9.30
CA GLU A 308 -33.35 0.24 8.87
C GLU A 308 -33.55 -0.18 7.41
N ASN A 309 -32.49 -0.62 6.72
CA ASN A 309 -32.48 -1.00 5.31
C ASN A 309 -33.11 0.05 4.37
N LEU A 310 -32.83 1.31 4.62
CA LEU A 310 -33.35 2.45 3.86
C LEU A 310 -32.82 2.49 2.42
N LEU A 311 -31.62 1.92 2.21
CA LEU A 311 -30.98 1.80 0.89
C LEU A 311 -31.32 0.48 0.18
N GLY A 312 -31.96 -0.47 0.86
CA GLY A 312 -32.36 -1.74 0.27
C GLY A 312 -31.25 -2.74 -0.01
N GLN A 313 -30.05 -2.56 0.58
CA GLN A 313 -28.85 -3.39 0.31
C GLN A 313 -28.41 -4.23 1.52
N GLY A 314 -29.14 -4.18 2.63
CA GLY A 314 -28.82 -4.86 3.88
C GLY A 314 -28.20 -3.94 4.93
N GLU A 315 -27.86 -4.51 6.11
CA GLU A 315 -27.41 -3.74 7.27
C GLU A 315 -25.94 -3.28 7.18
N ASP A 316 -25.05 -4.11 6.68
CA ASP A 316 -23.59 -3.81 6.60
C ASP A 316 -23.19 -3.64 5.13
N LEU A 317 -22.98 -2.41 4.72
CA LEU A 317 -22.64 -2.04 3.35
C LEU A 317 -21.11 -1.99 3.10
N GLY A 318 -20.32 -2.27 4.14
CA GLY A 318 -18.88 -2.31 4.01
C GLY A 318 -18.22 -0.94 4.16
N ILE A 319 -17.03 -0.79 3.56
CA ILE A 319 -16.22 0.42 3.64
C ILE A 319 -16.64 1.38 2.52
N THR A 320 -17.00 2.57 2.93
CA THR A 320 -17.46 3.66 2.06
C THR A 320 -16.60 4.89 2.27
N CYS A 321 -16.49 5.77 1.28
CA CYS A 321 -15.77 7.04 1.34
C CYS A 321 -16.72 8.22 1.18
N ALA A 322 -16.55 9.25 2.01
CA ALA A 322 -17.31 10.48 1.92
C ALA A 322 -16.41 11.72 2.04
N LEU A 323 -16.88 12.84 1.48
CA LEU A 323 -16.25 14.15 1.57
C LEU A 323 -16.91 14.96 2.68
N ILE A 324 -16.15 15.27 3.70
CA ILE A 324 -16.63 15.92 4.91
C ILE A 324 -15.98 17.32 5.02
N PRO A 325 -16.74 18.41 4.91
CA PRO A 325 -16.22 19.74 5.23
C PRO A 325 -15.67 19.78 6.66
N SER A 326 -14.44 20.30 6.81
CA SER A 326 -13.73 20.27 8.12
C SER A 326 -14.36 21.19 9.18
N ASN A 327 -15.21 22.11 8.76
CA ASN A 327 -15.88 23.07 9.66
C ASN A 327 -17.26 22.62 10.15
N LEU A 328 -17.68 21.38 9.82
CA LEU A 328 -18.95 20.86 10.32
C LEU A 328 -18.94 20.66 11.83
N PRO A 329 -20.10 20.88 12.50
CA PRO A 329 -20.26 20.56 13.92
C PRO A 329 -19.87 19.12 14.21
N GLY A 330 -19.12 18.92 15.28
CA GLY A 330 -18.63 17.59 15.69
C GLY A 330 -17.30 17.17 15.08
N VAL A 331 -16.76 17.90 14.08
CA VAL A 331 -15.41 17.67 13.54
C VAL A 331 -14.37 18.33 14.44
N ILE A 332 -13.37 17.57 14.86
CA ILE A 332 -12.30 18.02 15.76
C ILE A 332 -10.95 17.65 15.13
N HIS A 333 -10.08 18.65 15.02
CA HIS A 333 -8.66 18.45 14.72
C HIS A 333 -7.86 18.65 16.01
N SER A 334 -7.05 17.65 16.33
CA SER A 334 -6.24 17.67 17.56
C SER A 334 -4.85 18.26 17.30
N ARG A 335 -3.99 18.19 18.33
CA ARG A 335 -2.63 18.68 18.24
C ARG A 335 -1.86 18.04 17.10
N ARG A 336 -1.14 18.87 16.36
CA ARG A 336 -0.25 18.44 15.26
C ARG A 336 0.81 17.44 15.75
N HIS A 337 1.00 16.38 15.01
CA HIS A 337 2.13 15.47 15.17
C HIS A 337 3.43 16.10 14.67
N ASP A 338 4.56 15.55 15.08
CA ASP A 338 5.87 15.92 14.58
C ASP A 338 6.65 14.66 14.15
N PRO A 339 6.25 14.00 13.05
CA PRO A 339 6.82 12.75 12.63
C PRO A 339 8.29 12.91 12.23
N LEU A 340 9.20 12.18 12.90
CA LEU A 340 10.64 12.20 12.64
C LEU A 340 11.24 13.62 12.59
N THR A 341 10.66 14.56 13.34
CA THR A 341 11.05 15.98 13.36
C THR A 341 10.88 16.72 12.02
N ILE A 342 10.14 16.15 11.06
CA ILE A 342 9.83 16.80 9.78
C ILE A 342 8.59 17.68 9.96
N PRO A 343 8.68 19.01 9.77
CA PRO A 343 7.61 19.95 10.10
C PRO A 343 6.55 20.08 8.99
N PHE A 344 5.87 18.98 8.65
CA PHE A 344 4.69 19.04 7.78
C PHE A 344 3.39 18.93 8.58
N HIS A 345 2.30 19.37 8.01
CA HIS A 345 0.98 19.28 8.65
C HIS A 345 0.51 17.83 8.72
N ASN A 346 0.31 17.34 9.96
CA ASN A 346 -0.17 16.00 10.25
C ASN A 346 -0.77 16.00 11.66
N CYS A 347 -2.03 15.57 11.79
CA CYS A 347 -2.66 15.49 13.12
C CYS A 347 -3.74 14.41 13.17
N PRO A 348 -4.21 14.03 14.37
CA PRO A 348 -5.43 13.26 14.53
C PRO A 348 -6.64 14.10 14.12
N THR A 349 -7.67 13.43 13.59
CA THR A 349 -8.99 14.03 13.40
C THR A 349 -10.06 13.12 14.00
N GLN A 350 -11.04 13.70 14.64
CA GLN A 350 -12.16 13.00 15.25
C GLN A 350 -13.47 13.59 14.75
N GLY A 351 -14.47 12.75 14.64
CA GLY A 351 -15.84 13.15 14.39
C GLY A 351 -16.77 12.54 15.41
N LYS A 352 -17.65 13.36 15.96
CA LYS A 352 -18.68 12.92 16.88
C LYS A 352 -20.03 13.40 16.39
N ASP A 353 -20.88 12.42 16.02
CA ASP A 353 -22.24 12.63 15.53
C ASP A 353 -22.30 13.65 14.36
N VAL A 354 -21.30 13.62 13.49
CA VAL A 354 -21.25 14.48 12.30
C VAL A 354 -22.30 14.03 11.30
N VAL A 355 -23.18 14.93 10.90
CA VAL A 355 -24.29 14.62 10.00
C VAL A 355 -24.03 15.20 8.61
N VAL A 356 -24.17 14.37 7.58
CA VAL A 356 -24.08 14.74 6.16
C VAL A 356 -25.16 14.02 5.37
N THR A 357 -25.58 14.60 4.25
CA THR A 357 -26.47 13.91 3.31
C THR A 357 -25.68 12.90 2.47
N ILE A 358 -26.29 11.76 2.13
CA ILE A 358 -25.63 10.73 1.31
C ILE A 358 -25.27 11.30 -0.07
N GLU A 359 -26.22 11.95 -0.71
CA GLU A 359 -26.09 12.43 -2.08
C GLU A 359 -24.92 13.42 -2.25
N ASP A 360 -24.74 14.33 -1.28
CA ASP A 360 -23.71 15.36 -1.36
C ASP A 360 -22.34 14.85 -0.91
N ALA A 361 -22.31 13.98 0.12
CA ALA A 361 -21.06 13.63 0.80
C ALA A 361 -20.46 12.32 0.33
N VAL A 362 -21.25 11.25 0.15
CA VAL A 362 -20.70 9.96 -0.28
C VAL A 362 -20.22 10.05 -1.72
N VAL A 363 -18.98 9.63 -1.97
CA VAL A 363 -18.43 9.62 -3.33
C VAL A 363 -19.24 8.69 -4.21
N GLY A 364 -19.86 9.23 -5.27
CA GLY A 364 -20.81 8.51 -6.11
C GLY A 364 -22.28 8.60 -5.63
N GLY A 365 -22.56 9.36 -4.55
CA GLY A 365 -23.90 9.49 -4.00
C GLY A 365 -24.47 8.16 -3.48
N ILE A 366 -25.77 7.93 -3.66
CA ILE A 366 -26.43 6.67 -3.27
C ILE A 366 -25.81 5.46 -3.98
N GLY A 367 -25.35 5.63 -5.23
CA GLY A 367 -24.70 4.55 -5.99
C GLY A 367 -23.30 4.18 -5.48
N GLY A 368 -22.70 4.99 -4.61
CA GLY A 368 -21.40 4.76 -3.98
C GLY A 368 -21.48 4.11 -2.59
N CYS A 369 -22.68 3.81 -2.14
CA CYS A 369 -22.92 3.17 -0.84
C CYS A 369 -22.74 1.65 -0.87
#